data_548f0cdeef4c06d3248eed7ca95768f2
#
_entry.id   548f0cdeef4c06d3248eed7ca95768f2
#
_cell.length_a   1.000
_cell.length_b   1.000
_cell.length_c   1.000
_cell.angle_alpha   90.00
_cell.angle_beta   90.00
_cell.angle_gamma   90.00
#
_symmetry.space_group_name_H-M   'P 1'
#
loop_
_entity.id
_entity.type
_entity.pdbx_description
1 polymer ?
#
loop_
_entity_poly.entity_id
_entity_poly.type
_entity_poly.pdbx_seq_one_letter_code
_entity_poly.pdbx_strand_id
1 'polypeptide(L)'
;GGVILIPERVSMVDAMWNLTRFYAHESCGKCTPCREGVAGFMVNLFAKIGTGQGEEKDVENLEALLPLIEGRSFCPLADAAVWPVKGSLRHFKDQYLALAREKRPVPRPSLWR
;
A
#
# COMPACT_ATOMS: atom_id res chain seq x y z
N GLY A 1 -1.35 -13.31 -15.76
CA GLY A 1 -1.44 -12.00 -15.17
C GLY A 1 -2.57 -11.17 -15.70
N GLY A 2 -2.93 -10.16 -14.93
CA GLY A 2 -3.95 -9.20 -15.28
C GLY A 2 -3.36 -7.83 -15.60
N VAL A 3 -4.12 -7.04 -16.35
CA VAL A 3 -3.77 -5.64 -16.62
C VAL A 3 -4.93 -4.77 -16.14
N ILE A 4 -4.60 -3.76 -15.32
CA ILE A 4 -5.57 -2.80 -14.80
C ILE A 4 -5.17 -1.42 -15.26
N LEU A 5 -6.08 -0.74 -15.96
CA LEU A 5 -5.88 0.64 -16.38
C LEU A 5 -6.46 1.58 -15.33
N ILE A 6 -5.61 2.43 -14.77
CA ILE A 6 -6.01 3.38 -13.73
C ILE A 6 -5.97 4.78 -14.34
N PRO A 7 -7.10 5.49 -14.42
CA PRO A 7 -7.10 6.84 -14.98
C PRO A 7 -6.36 7.83 -14.07
N GLU A 8 -5.85 8.89 -14.65
CA GLU A 8 -5.04 9.90 -13.93
C GLU A 8 -5.78 10.57 -12.77
N ARG A 9 -7.10 10.65 -12.83
CA ARG A 9 -7.91 11.23 -11.76
C ARG A 9 -7.91 10.42 -10.47
N VAL A 10 -7.52 9.13 -10.55
CA VAL A 10 -7.48 8.26 -9.38
C VAL A 10 -6.11 8.38 -8.74
N SER A 11 -6.09 8.62 -7.42
CA SER A 11 -4.84 8.63 -6.67
C SER A 11 -4.21 7.25 -6.67
N MET A 12 -2.91 7.18 -6.98
CA MET A 12 -2.19 5.91 -6.91
C MET A 12 -2.13 5.39 -5.46
N VAL A 13 -2.11 6.30 -4.48
CA VAL A 13 -2.17 5.92 -3.06
C VAL A 13 -3.48 5.20 -2.76
N ASP A 14 -4.60 5.71 -3.26
CA ASP A 14 -5.90 5.06 -3.04
C ASP A 14 -5.96 3.69 -3.72
N ALA A 15 -5.46 3.58 -4.94
CA ALA A 15 -5.42 2.32 -5.66
C ALA A 15 -4.59 1.27 -4.91
N MET A 16 -3.41 1.66 -4.43
CA MET A 16 -2.53 0.75 -3.69
C MET A 16 -3.08 0.40 -2.31
N TRP A 17 -3.75 1.36 -1.65
CA TRP A 17 -4.42 1.10 -0.39
C TRP A 17 -5.52 0.05 -0.55
N ASN A 18 -6.36 0.21 -1.58
CA ASN A 18 -7.41 -0.75 -1.86
C ASN A 18 -6.83 -2.15 -2.13
N LEU A 19 -5.78 -2.22 -2.94
CA LEU A 19 -5.11 -3.47 -3.26
C LEU A 19 -4.48 -4.12 -2.02
N THR A 20 -3.85 -3.32 -1.18
CA THR A 20 -3.23 -3.81 0.07
C THR A 20 -4.30 -4.36 1.03
N ARG A 21 -5.45 -3.69 1.12
CA ARG A 21 -6.57 -4.19 1.91
C ARG A 21 -7.05 -5.55 1.42
N PHE A 22 -7.10 -5.73 0.11
CA PHE A 22 -7.46 -7.03 -0.47
C PHE A 22 -6.47 -8.11 -0.04
N TYR A 23 -5.16 -7.88 -0.20
CA TYR A 23 -4.16 -8.85 0.19
C TYR A 23 -4.13 -9.10 1.70
N ALA A 24 -4.36 -8.07 2.51
CA ALA A 24 -4.47 -8.21 3.95
C ALA A 24 -5.61 -9.16 4.33
N HIS A 25 -6.76 -9.01 3.66
CA HIS A 25 -7.91 -9.88 3.87
C HIS A 25 -7.65 -11.32 3.44
N GLU A 26 -6.91 -11.51 2.35
CA GLU A 26 -6.64 -12.84 1.78
C GLU A 26 -5.47 -13.57 2.48
N SER A 27 -4.71 -12.88 3.32
CA SER A 27 -3.62 -13.52 4.05
C SER A 27 -4.14 -14.63 4.96
N CYS A 28 -3.54 -15.83 4.85
CA CYS A 28 -3.92 -16.95 5.72
C CYS A 28 -3.34 -16.85 7.13
N GLY A 29 -2.41 -15.90 7.35
CA GLY A 29 -1.81 -15.66 8.66
C GLY A 29 -0.68 -16.59 9.06
N LYS A 30 -0.20 -17.45 8.15
CA LYS A 30 0.84 -18.42 8.49
C LYS A 30 2.23 -17.80 8.65
N CYS A 31 2.61 -16.93 7.72
CA CYS A 31 3.97 -16.36 7.67
C CYS A 31 4.01 -14.99 8.32
N THR A 32 4.97 -14.77 9.22
CA THR A 32 5.10 -13.49 9.92
C THR A 32 5.24 -12.29 8.96
N PRO A 33 6.07 -12.34 7.90
CA PRO A 33 6.17 -11.18 7.00
C PRO A 33 4.85 -10.83 6.30
N CYS A 34 4.04 -11.81 6.00
CA CYS A 34 2.72 -11.59 5.40
C CYS A 34 1.71 -11.13 6.44
N ARG A 35 1.58 -11.88 7.55
CA ARG A 35 0.59 -11.60 8.60
C ARG A 35 0.83 -10.24 9.25
N GLU A 36 2.07 -9.96 9.65
CA GLU A 36 2.41 -8.70 10.33
C GLU A 36 2.81 -7.60 9.35
N GLY A 37 3.53 -7.94 8.28
CA GLY A 37 4.00 -6.96 7.31
C GLY A 37 2.90 -6.45 6.40
N VAL A 38 2.20 -7.32 5.70
CA VAL A 38 1.15 -6.92 4.76
C VAL A 38 -0.14 -6.58 5.50
N ALA A 39 -0.66 -7.51 6.28
CA ALA A 39 -1.95 -7.37 6.94
C ALA A 39 -1.90 -6.48 8.18
N GLY A 40 -0.73 -6.20 8.71
CA GLY A 40 -0.54 -5.30 9.84
C GLY A 40 0.05 -3.96 9.42
N PHE A 41 1.37 -3.89 9.30
CA PHE A 41 2.07 -2.60 9.09
C PHE A 41 1.73 -1.92 7.78
N MET A 42 1.75 -2.65 6.66
CA MET A 42 1.55 -2.03 5.34
C MET A 42 0.15 -1.45 5.20
N VAL A 43 -0.88 -2.20 5.56
CA VAL A 43 -2.26 -1.72 5.47
C VAL A 43 -2.52 -0.55 6.43
N ASN A 44 -1.89 -0.57 7.61
CA ASN A 44 -2.04 0.52 8.58
C ASN A 44 -1.33 1.80 8.12
N LEU A 45 -0.17 1.68 7.51
CA LEU A 45 0.53 2.84 6.93
C LEU A 45 -0.30 3.47 5.80
N PHE A 46 -0.90 2.66 4.94
CA PHE A 46 -1.81 3.16 3.91
C PHE A 46 -3.03 3.85 4.51
N ALA A 47 -3.63 3.27 5.55
CA ALA A 47 -4.77 3.90 6.21
C ALA A 47 -4.39 5.25 6.80
N LYS A 48 -3.22 5.35 7.39
CA LYS A 48 -2.70 6.59 7.97
C LYS A 48 -2.46 7.66 6.90
N ILE A 49 -1.75 7.31 5.83
CA ILE A 49 -1.46 8.22 4.71
C ILE A 49 -2.76 8.60 3.97
N GLY A 50 -3.59 7.62 3.68
CA GLY A 50 -4.81 7.80 2.89
C GLY A 50 -5.90 8.60 3.58
N THR A 51 -5.89 8.67 4.90
CA THR A 51 -6.86 9.47 5.67
C THR A 51 -6.36 10.87 6.02
N GLY A 52 -5.18 11.24 5.54
CA GLY A 52 -4.61 12.56 5.80
C GLY A 52 -3.91 12.69 7.15
N GLN A 53 -3.71 11.60 7.86
CA GLN A 53 -3.03 11.59 9.14
C GLN A 53 -1.56 11.17 9.06
N GLY A 54 -1.10 10.84 7.86
CA GLY A 54 0.28 10.41 7.63
C GLY A 54 1.26 11.56 7.62
N GLU A 55 2.52 11.23 7.86
CA GLU A 55 3.65 12.14 7.78
C GLU A 55 4.65 11.61 6.76
N GLU A 56 5.62 12.43 6.36
CA GLU A 56 6.67 11.98 5.43
C GLU A 56 7.41 10.76 5.98
N LYS A 57 7.57 10.69 7.31
CA LYS A 57 8.16 9.54 7.97
C LYS A 57 7.40 8.24 7.70
N ASP A 58 6.09 8.31 7.59
CA ASP A 58 5.26 7.14 7.29
C ASP A 58 5.51 6.64 5.85
N VAL A 59 5.77 7.54 4.91
CA VAL A 59 6.14 7.16 3.54
C VAL A 59 7.51 6.47 3.54
N GLU A 60 8.48 7.02 4.28
CA GLU A 60 9.80 6.41 4.43
C GLU A 60 9.70 5.02 5.08
N ASN A 61 8.86 4.90 6.11
CA ASN A 61 8.63 3.62 6.79
C ASN A 61 8.00 2.59 5.86
N LEU A 62 7.09 3.02 4.99
CA LEU A 62 6.49 2.14 3.98
C LEU A 62 7.56 1.62 3.02
N GLU A 63 8.43 2.49 2.52
CA GLU A 63 9.53 2.08 1.65
C GLU A 63 10.49 1.11 2.35
N ALA A 64 10.83 1.39 3.61
CA ALA A 64 11.74 0.56 4.38
C ALA A 64 11.15 -0.81 4.72
N LEU A 65 9.84 -0.89 4.82
CA LEU A 65 9.12 -2.13 5.15
C LEU A 65 9.16 -3.16 4.01
N LEU A 66 9.10 -2.71 2.76
CA LEU A 66 8.93 -3.60 1.62
C LEU A 66 10.02 -4.68 1.51
N PRO A 67 11.33 -4.37 1.63
CA PRO A 67 12.36 -5.42 1.57
C PRO A 67 12.32 -6.38 2.76
N LEU A 68 11.66 -6.01 3.85
CA LEU A 68 11.50 -6.90 5.01
C LEU A 68 10.39 -7.93 4.78
N ILE A 69 9.53 -7.72 3.79
CA ILE A 69 8.42 -8.62 3.44
C ILE A 69 8.79 -9.47 2.23
N GLU A 70 9.36 -8.85 1.22
CA GLU A 70 9.61 -9.47 -0.09
C GLU A 70 10.52 -10.69 0.02
N GLY A 71 10.07 -11.81 -0.54
CA GLY A 71 10.84 -13.04 -0.60
C GLY A 71 10.97 -13.79 0.71
N ARG A 72 10.19 -13.44 1.74
CA ARG A 72 10.35 -13.99 3.10
C ARG A 72 9.17 -14.83 3.58
N SER A 73 8.22 -15.12 2.72
CA SER A 73 7.06 -15.96 3.03
C SER A 73 7.07 -17.24 2.20
N PHE A 74 6.32 -18.26 2.63
CA PHE A 74 6.27 -19.54 1.92
C PHE A 74 5.59 -19.43 0.56
N CYS A 75 4.51 -18.67 0.45
CA CYS A 75 3.80 -18.50 -0.82
C CYS A 75 4.01 -17.08 -1.36
N PRO A 76 3.69 -16.83 -2.64
CA PRO A 76 3.96 -15.54 -3.26
C PRO A 76 2.92 -14.44 -2.95
N LEU A 77 1.95 -14.69 -2.06
CA LEU A 77 0.92 -13.68 -1.76
C LEU A 77 1.53 -12.37 -1.25
N ALA A 78 2.50 -12.46 -0.33
CA ALA A 78 3.16 -11.27 0.20
C ALA A 78 3.95 -10.53 -0.88
N ASP A 79 4.60 -11.26 -1.78
CA ASP A 79 5.32 -10.65 -2.91
C ASP A 79 4.35 -9.95 -3.87
N ALA A 80 3.20 -10.58 -4.13
CA ALA A 80 2.17 -9.98 -4.96
C ALA A 80 1.60 -8.70 -4.35
N ALA A 81 1.58 -8.59 -3.03
CA ALA A 81 1.18 -7.37 -2.33
C ALA A 81 2.26 -6.28 -2.40
N VAL A 82 3.53 -6.68 -2.30
CA VAL A 82 4.67 -5.75 -2.26
C VAL A 82 4.97 -5.13 -3.63
N TRP A 83 4.94 -5.92 -4.69
CA TRP A 83 5.39 -5.47 -6.01
C TRP A 83 4.62 -4.27 -6.57
N PRO A 84 3.29 -4.23 -6.53
CA PRO A 84 2.56 -3.05 -6.98
C PRO A 84 2.90 -1.79 -6.17
N VAL A 85 3.01 -1.93 -4.85
CA VAL A 85 3.35 -0.82 -3.95
C VAL A 85 4.76 -0.31 -4.25
N LYS A 86 5.70 -1.23 -4.44
CA LYS A 86 7.09 -0.90 -4.80
C LYS A 86 7.13 -0.11 -6.11
N GLY A 87 6.39 -0.56 -7.12
CA GLY A 87 6.28 0.15 -8.40
C GLY A 87 5.63 1.52 -8.25
N SER A 88 4.58 1.64 -7.44
CA SER A 88 3.91 2.91 -7.22
C SER A 88 4.80 3.92 -6.51
N LEU A 89 5.59 3.48 -5.54
CA LEU A 89 6.56 4.35 -4.85
C LEU A 89 7.69 4.77 -5.79
N ARG A 90 8.08 3.91 -6.70
CA ARG A 90 9.12 4.24 -7.68
C ARG A 90 8.68 5.35 -8.65
N HIS A 91 7.43 5.32 -9.10
CA HIS A 91 6.94 6.21 -10.16
C HIS A 91 6.02 7.32 -9.68
N PHE A 92 5.38 7.17 -8.52
CA PHE A 92 4.35 8.08 -8.02
C PHE A 92 4.57 8.50 -6.56
N LYS A 93 5.82 8.48 -6.10
CA LYS A 93 6.16 8.84 -4.72
C LYS A 93 5.68 10.25 -4.36
N ASP A 94 5.66 11.15 -5.32
CA ASP A 94 5.19 12.52 -5.14
C ASP A 94 3.73 12.57 -4.68
N GLN A 95 2.88 11.64 -5.11
CA GLN A 95 1.49 11.56 -4.65
C GLN A 95 1.40 11.18 -3.17
N TYR A 96 2.26 10.26 -2.72
CA TYR A 96 2.35 9.89 -1.30
C TYR A 96 2.80 11.08 -0.46
N LEU A 97 3.85 11.74 -0.90
CA LEU A 97 4.42 12.88 -0.17
C LEU A 97 3.47 14.07 -0.13
N ALA A 98 2.73 14.31 -1.22
CA ALA A 98 1.74 15.39 -1.26
C ALA A 98 0.66 15.19 -0.19
N LEU A 99 0.12 13.98 -0.07
CA LEU A 99 -0.88 13.68 0.96
C LEU A 99 -0.32 13.83 2.37
N ALA A 100 0.93 13.40 2.58
CA ALA A 100 1.58 13.51 3.87
C ALA A 100 1.84 14.97 4.26
N ARG A 101 2.30 15.79 3.32
CA ARG A 101 2.62 17.20 3.56
C ARG A 101 1.38 18.06 3.72
N GLU A 102 0.35 17.82 2.91
CA GLU A 102 -0.88 18.60 2.90
C GLU A 102 -1.89 18.13 3.94
N LYS A 103 -1.66 16.98 4.56
CA LYS A 103 -2.56 16.41 5.55
C LYS A 103 -4.00 16.28 5.05
N ARG A 104 -4.17 15.90 3.80
CA ARG A 104 -5.49 15.71 3.20
C ARG A 104 -5.74 14.25 2.86
N PRO A 105 -7.01 13.79 3.00
CA PRO A 105 -7.35 12.42 2.65
C PRO A 105 -7.38 12.22 1.13
N VAL A 106 -7.19 10.98 0.69
CA VAL A 106 -7.42 10.63 -0.71
C VAL A 106 -8.91 10.75 -1.04
N PRO A 107 -9.26 11.27 -2.23
CA PRO A 107 -10.63 11.18 -2.71
C PRO A 107 -10.96 9.72 -2.97
N ARG A 108 -11.99 9.19 -2.31
CA ARG A 108 -12.39 7.79 -2.48
C ARG A 108 -13.57 7.70 -3.43
N PRO A 109 -13.39 7.11 -4.61
CA PRO A 109 -14.52 6.82 -5.48
C PRO A 109 -15.50 5.87 -4.78
N SER A 110 -16.79 6.04 -5.03
CA SER A 110 -17.83 5.21 -4.42
C SER A 110 -17.64 3.71 -4.66
N LEU A 111 -16.91 3.35 -5.72
CA LEU A 111 -16.61 1.96 -6.06
C LEU A 111 -15.77 1.23 -5.01
N TRP A 112 -15.03 1.96 -4.18
CA TRP A 112 -14.14 1.36 -3.19
C TRP A 112 -14.79 1.13 -1.82
N ARG A 113 -16.03 1.51 -1.65
CA ARG A 113 -16.74 1.46 -0.37
C ARG A 113 -17.53 0.18 -0.17
#